data_d6d7e37477327bf4f74f42460a653eb7
#
_entry.id   d6d7e37477327bf4f74f42460a653eb7
#
_cell.length_a   1.000
_cell.length_b   1.000
_cell.length_c   1.000
_cell.angle_alpha   90.00
_cell.angle_beta   90.00
_cell.angle_gamma   90.00
#
_symmetry.space_group_name_H-M   'P 1'
#
loop_
_entity.id
_entity.type
_entity.pdbx_description
1 polymer ?
#
loop_
_entity_poly.entity_id
_entity_poly.type
_entity_poly.pdbx_seq_one_letter_code
_entity_poly.pdbx_strand_id
1 'polypeptide(L)'
;MFWGSSSQMTALASEGIKSELELLNHDVNSYDVRDGIGSLPNYKNVIIGCPTWNVGELQDDWDMLFDDFQKISFNDVTGAFFGSGDQFGYSCNYLDAVGILARKFIENGGNLIGKWSTDGYEFDESIALHDGNFLGLALDY
;
A
#
# COMPACT_ATOMS: atom_id res chain seq x y z
N MET A 1 -5.72 -3.55 8.82
CA MET A 1 -4.52 -3.27 8.01
C MET A 1 -4.01 -4.59 7.43
N PHE A 2 -3.70 -4.60 6.14
CA PHE A 2 -3.18 -5.76 5.40
C PHE A 2 -1.85 -5.38 4.76
N TRP A 3 -0.80 -6.15 5.01
CA TRP A 3 0.53 -5.84 4.53
C TRP A 3 1.30 -7.09 4.12
N GLY A 4 2.15 -6.95 3.10
CA GLY A 4 3.11 -7.97 2.69
C GLY A 4 4.53 -7.48 2.93
N SER A 5 5.45 -8.37 3.31
CA SER A 5 6.83 -8.01 3.57
C SER A 5 7.76 -9.20 3.36
N SER A 6 8.82 -9.01 2.60
CA SER A 6 9.88 -10.02 2.43
C SER A 6 11.17 -9.65 3.19
N SER A 7 11.44 -8.35 3.37
CA SER A 7 12.63 -7.83 4.06
C SER A 7 12.36 -7.30 5.46
N GLN A 8 11.17 -7.51 6.01
CA GLN A 8 10.68 -6.98 7.28
C GLN A 8 10.46 -5.46 7.34
N MET A 9 10.86 -4.68 6.36
CA MET A 9 10.70 -3.22 6.39
C MET A 9 9.23 -2.80 6.41
N THR A 10 8.39 -3.41 5.57
CA THR A 10 6.95 -3.13 5.56
C THR A 10 6.27 -3.59 6.84
N ALA A 11 6.72 -4.71 7.42
CA ALA A 11 6.24 -5.19 8.72
C ALA A 11 6.52 -4.18 9.83
N LEU A 12 7.75 -3.67 9.93
CA LEU A 12 8.12 -2.63 10.91
C LEU A 12 7.32 -1.33 10.70
N ALA A 13 7.14 -0.92 9.46
CA ALA A 13 6.31 0.24 9.13
C ALA A 13 4.85 0.02 9.58
N SER A 14 4.31 -1.18 9.37
CA SER A 14 2.95 -1.53 9.79
C SER A 14 2.78 -1.46 11.31
N GLU A 15 3.78 -1.91 12.07
CA GLU A 15 3.78 -1.81 13.54
C GLU A 15 3.76 -0.35 14.00
N GLY A 16 4.57 0.50 13.37
CA GLY A 16 4.61 1.94 13.64
C GLY A 16 3.26 2.62 13.36
N ILE A 17 2.69 2.36 12.19
CA ILE A 17 1.38 2.90 11.79
C ILE A 17 0.29 2.44 12.77
N LYS A 18 0.28 1.16 13.12
CA LYS A 18 -0.67 0.61 14.09
C LYS A 18 -0.55 1.30 15.45
N SER A 19 0.67 1.45 15.96
CA SER A 19 0.93 2.09 17.25
C SER A 19 0.42 3.53 17.28
N GLU A 20 0.69 4.31 16.23
CA GLU A 20 0.21 5.69 16.14
C GLU A 20 -1.32 5.79 16.09
N LEU A 21 -1.98 4.91 15.35
CA LEU A 21 -3.44 4.87 15.28
C LEU A 21 -4.07 4.45 16.61
N GLU A 22 -3.48 3.51 17.33
CA GLU A 22 -3.94 3.09 18.64
C GLU A 22 -3.78 4.19 19.68
N LEU A 23 -2.72 5.01 19.60
CA LEU A 23 -2.56 6.22 20.41
C LEU A 23 -3.67 7.25 20.16
N LEU A 24 -4.25 7.25 18.96
CA LEU A 24 -5.39 8.08 18.57
C LEU A 24 -6.75 7.41 18.86
N ASN A 25 -6.78 6.35 19.64
CA ASN A 25 -7.95 5.57 20.03
C ASN A 25 -8.66 4.83 18.87
N HIS A 26 -7.92 4.42 17.85
CA HIS A 26 -8.43 3.52 16.83
C HIS A 26 -8.09 2.07 17.14
N ASP A 27 -9.04 1.17 16.92
CA ASP A 27 -8.79 -0.28 16.94
C ASP A 27 -8.21 -0.72 15.59
N VAL A 28 -7.04 -1.33 15.59
CA VAL A 28 -6.37 -1.78 14.37
C VAL A 28 -6.11 -3.29 14.42
N ASN A 29 -6.79 -4.03 13.55
CA ASN A 29 -6.43 -5.41 13.26
C ASN A 29 -5.36 -5.41 12.16
N SER A 30 -4.28 -6.12 12.37
CA SER A 30 -3.12 -6.15 11.46
C SER A 30 -2.88 -7.59 10.97
N TYR A 31 -2.80 -7.76 9.65
CA TYR A 31 -2.68 -9.05 9.00
C TYR A 31 -1.52 -9.08 8.02
N ASP A 32 -0.69 -10.09 8.15
CA ASP A 32 0.26 -10.46 7.10
C ASP A 32 -0.51 -11.17 5.98
N VAL A 33 -0.39 -10.68 4.76
CA VAL A 33 -1.14 -11.22 3.61
C VAL A 33 -0.72 -12.64 3.22
N ARG A 34 0.40 -13.17 3.74
CA ARG A 34 0.75 -14.58 3.61
C ARG A 34 -0.36 -15.50 4.13
N ASP A 35 -1.10 -15.04 5.12
CA ASP A 35 -2.23 -15.78 5.70
C ASP A 35 -3.54 -15.57 4.94
N GLY A 36 -3.49 -14.85 3.82
CA GLY A 36 -4.63 -14.57 2.95
C GLY A 36 -5.29 -13.22 3.19
N ILE A 37 -6.19 -12.86 2.29
CA ILE A 37 -6.96 -11.59 2.32
C ILE A 37 -8.47 -11.82 2.42
N GLY A 38 -8.89 -13.01 2.84
CA GLY A 38 -10.32 -13.39 2.90
C GLY A 38 -11.16 -12.45 3.78
N SER A 39 -10.59 -11.87 4.83
CA SER A 39 -11.29 -10.94 5.71
C SER A 39 -11.31 -9.48 5.21
N LEU A 40 -10.53 -9.14 4.17
CA LEU A 40 -10.42 -7.78 3.64
C LEU A 40 -11.78 -7.17 3.28
N PRO A 41 -12.72 -7.88 2.62
CA PRO A 41 -14.03 -7.33 2.28
C PRO A 41 -14.91 -7.00 3.49
N ASN A 42 -14.58 -7.48 4.67
CA ASN A 42 -15.36 -7.27 5.89
C ASN A 42 -15.12 -5.89 6.54
N TYR A 43 -14.12 -5.16 6.09
CA TYR A 43 -13.74 -3.86 6.65
C TYR A 43 -14.24 -2.71 5.79
N LYS A 44 -14.75 -1.66 6.45
CA LYS A 44 -15.11 -0.39 5.81
C LYS A 44 -13.94 0.58 5.72
N ASN A 45 -12.95 0.41 6.58
CA ASN A 45 -11.73 1.20 6.61
C ASN A 45 -10.54 0.25 6.52
N VAL A 46 -9.71 0.42 5.51
CA VAL A 46 -8.56 -0.46 5.27
C VAL A 46 -7.29 0.35 5.08
N ILE A 47 -6.18 -0.23 5.52
CA ILE A 47 -4.84 0.26 5.21
C ILE A 47 -4.09 -0.90 4.56
N ILE A 48 -3.47 -0.64 3.42
CA ILE A 48 -2.78 -1.66 2.62
C ILE A 48 -1.32 -1.26 2.45
N GLY A 49 -0.43 -2.18 2.80
CA GLY A 49 1.01 -1.99 2.71
C GLY A 49 1.67 -2.99 1.76
N CYS A 50 2.46 -2.49 0.82
CA CYS A 50 3.18 -3.30 -0.15
C CYS A 50 4.50 -2.63 -0.55
N PRO A 51 5.66 -3.31 -0.37
CA PRO A 51 6.91 -2.82 -0.91
C PRO A 51 6.98 -3.07 -2.42
N THR A 52 7.69 -2.19 -3.12
CA THR A 52 7.99 -2.39 -4.53
C THR A 52 9.24 -3.25 -4.68
N TRP A 53 9.13 -4.35 -5.42
CA TRP A 53 10.22 -5.28 -5.69
C TRP A 53 10.65 -5.23 -7.15
N ASN A 54 11.86 -5.68 -7.41
CA ASN A 54 12.42 -5.77 -8.76
C ASN A 54 12.21 -4.47 -9.56
N VAL A 55 11.67 -4.57 -10.76
CA VAL A 55 11.42 -3.42 -11.65
C VAL A 55 9.94 -3.05 -11.60
N GLY A 56 9.49 -2.55 -10.44
CA GLY A 56 8.11 -2.09 -10.25
C GLY A 56 7.09 -3.19 -10.00
N GLU A 57 7.52 -4.30 -9.40
CA GLU A 57 6.68 -5.46 -9.15
C GLU A 57 6.08 -5.46 -7.74
N LEU A 58 4.94 -6.14 -7.59
CA LEU A 58 4.37 -6.45 -6.29
C LEU A 58 5.30 -7.39 -5.51
N GLN A 59 5.29 -7.28 -4.19
CA GLN A 59 5.91 -8.26 -3.31
C GLN A 59 5.22 -9.62 -3.52
N ASP A 60 5.95 -10.72 -3.43
CA ASP A 60 5.55 -12.07 -3.84
C ASP A 60 4.16 -12.49 -3.30
N ASP A 61 3.87 -12.27 -2.04
CA ASP A 61 2.59 -12.66 -1.45
C ASP A 61 1.44 -11.85 -2.04
N TRP A 62 1.65 -10.56 -2.28
CA TRP A 62 0.68 -9.71 -2.96
C TRP A 62 0.49 -10.09 -4.42
N ASP A 63 1.55 -10.47 -5.10
CA ASP A 63 1.48 -10.94 -6.49
C ASP A 63 0.62 -12.19 -6.61
N MET A 64 0.83 -13.15 -5.71
CA MET A 64 0.02 -14.37 -5.64
C MET A 64 -1.47 -14.11 -5.34
N LEU A 65 -1.78 -13.06 -4.60
CA LEU A 65 -3.14 -12.70 -4.18
C LEU A 65 -3.81 -11.65 -5.07
N PHE A 66 -3.09 -11.14 -6.06
CA PHE A 66 -3.57 -10.02 -6.85
C PHE A 66 -4.85 -10.35 -7.64
N ASP A 67 -4.97 -11.57 -8.18
CA ASP A 67 -6.19 -12.00 -8.85
C ASP A 67 -7.41 -12.00 -7.92
N ASP A 68 -7.24 -12.39 -6.67
CA ASP A 68 -8.30 -12.33 -5.66
C ASP A 68 -8.60 -10.90 -5.24
N PHE A 69 -7.56 -10.07 -5.08
CA PHE A 69 -7.71 -8.65 -4.77
C PHE A 69 -8.51 -7.91 -5.85
N GLN A 70 -8.25 -8.20 -7.13
CA GLN A 70 -8.94 -7.59 -8.27
C GLN A 70 -10.45 -7.89 -8.30
N LYS A 71 -10.89 -8.98 -7.69
CA LYS A 71 -12.30 -9.39 -7.65
C LYS A 71 -13.10 -8.74 -6.52
N ILE A 72 -12.42 -8.08 -5.58
CA ILE A 72 -13.08 -7.45 -4.43
C ILE A 72 -13.77 -6.15 -4.90
N SER A 73 -15.05 -5.98 -4.52
CA SER A 73 -15.71 -4.69 -4.59
C SER A 73 -15.31 -3.86 -3.37
N PHE A 74 -14.82 -2.65 -3.62
CA PHE A 74 -14.48 -1.69 -2.58
C PHE A 74 -15.52 -0.56 -2.46
N ASN A 75 -16.74 -0.78 -2.95
CA ASN A 75 -17.84 0.16 -2.75
C ASN A 75 -18.05 0.41 -1.25
N ASP A 76 -18.19 1.68 -0.88
CA ASP A 76 -18.32 2.13 0.52
C ASP A 76 -17.13 1.81 1.43
N VAL A 77 -15.98 1.47 0.85
CA VAL A 77 -14.72 1.25 1.57
C VAL A 77 -13.82 2.47 1.42
N THR A 78 -13.32 2.96 2.55
CA THR A 78 -12.27 3.99 2.60
C THR A 78 -10.92 3.32 2.82
N GLY A 79 -9.93 3.62 1.99
CA GLY A 79 -8.64 2.99 2.04
C GLY A 79 -7.48 3.97 1.96
N ALA A 80 -6.42 3.65 2.70
CA ALA A 80 -5.12 4.29 2.62
C ALA A 80 -4.05 3.26 2.30
N PHE A 81 -2.97 3.71 1.67
CA PHE A 81 -1.89 2.85 1.21
C PHE A 81 -0.55 3.33 1.76
N PHE A 82 0.37 2.42 1.94
CA PHE A 82 1.77 2.71 2.22
C PHE A 82 2.67 1.69 1.56
N GLY A 83 3.89 2.06 1.31
CA GLY A 83 4.86 1.14 0.76
C GLY A 83 6.25 1.73 0.75
N SER A 84 7.21 0.87 0.50
CA SER A 84 8.61 1.23 0.44
C SER A 84 9.18 0.97 -0.95
N GLY A 85 10.19 1.75 -1.29
CA GLY A 85 10.94 1.64 -2.52
C GLY A 85 12.33 2.21 -2.35
N ASP A 86 13.09 2.21 -3.43
CA ASP A 86 14.42 2.83 -3.53
C ASP A 86 14.36 3.90 -4.63
N GLN A 87 14.23 5.15 -4.21
CA GLN A 87 14.07 6.26 -5.14
C GLN A 87 15.32 6.53 -6.00
N PHE A 88 16.48 6.06 -5.59
CA PHE A 88 17.72 6.24 -6.33
C PHE A 88 18.08 5.03 -7.18
N GLY A 89 18.01 3.83 -6.61
CA GLY A 89 18.34 2.59 -7.33
C GLY A 89 17.29 2.17 -8.35
N TYR A 90 16.03 2.49 -8.11
CA TYR A 90 14.88 2.17 -8.97
C TYR A 90 14.01 3.39 -9.22
N SER A 91 14.63 4.48 -9.66
CA SER A 91 14.00 5.79 -9.80
C SER A 91 12.82 5.82 -10.79
N CYS A 92 12.84 4.96 -11.82
CA CYS A 92 11.76 4.85 -12.81
C CYS A 92 10.57 3.99 -12.35
N ASN A 93 10.68 3.34 -11.19
CA ASN A 93 9.67 2.41 -10.66
C ASN A 93 9.37 2.67 -9.18
N TYR A 94 9.68 3.87 -8.73
CA TYR A 94 9.50 4.21 -7.32
C TYR A 94 8.04 4.07 -6.89
N LEU A 95 7.79 3.29 -5.86
CA LEU A 95 6.49 3.06 -5.26
C LEU A 95 5.43 2.42 -6.20
N ASP A 96 5.86 1.78 -7.28
CA ASP A 96 4.95 1.22 -8.30
C ASP A 96 3.96 0.21 -7.73
N ALA A 97 4.37 -0.62 -6.76
CA ALA A 97 3.47 -1.61 -6.14
C ALA A 97 2.29 -0.95 -5.42
N VAL A 98 2.53 0.17 -4.73
CA VAL A 98 1.45 0.97 -4.14
C VAL A 98 0.53 1.49 -5.24
N GLY A 99 1.09 1.98 -6.34
CA GLY A 99 0.31 2.46 -7.48
C GLY A 99 -0.59 1.38 -8.08
N ILE A 100 -0.07 0.17 -8.26
CA ILE A 100 -0.83 -0.96 -8.81
C ILE A 100 -2.04 -1.29 -7.92
N LEU A 101 -1.82 -1.45 -6.62
CA LEU A 101 -2.90 -1.80 -5.68
C LEU A 101 -3.89 -0.65 -5.47
N ALA A 102 -3.40 0.58 -5.30
CA ALA A 102 -4.25 1.74 -5.07
C ALA A 102 -5.14 2.06 -6.28
N ARG A 103 -4.62 1.97 -7.50
CA ARG A 103 -5.41 2.18 -8.70
C ARG A 103 -6.49 1.12 -8.88
N LYS A 104 -6.20 -0.14 -8.60
CA LYS A 104 -7.19 -1.20 -8.63
C LYS A 104 -8.26 -1.02 -7.55
N PHE A 105 -7.87 -0.59 -6.35
CA PHE A 105 -8.81 -0.24 -5.29
C PHE A 105 -9.79 0.84 -5.73
N ILE A 106 -9.30 1.92 -6.35
CA ILE A 106 -10.14 3.01 -6.88
C ILE A 106 -11.04 2.51 -8.00
N GLU A 107 -10.50 1.76 -8.95
CA GLU A 107 -11.24 1.18 -10.07
C GLU A 107 -12.41 0.31 -9.60
N ASN A 108 -12.22 -0.41 -8.50
CA ASN A 108 -13.24 -1.27 -7.90
C ASN A 108 -14.16 -0.54 -6.90
N GLY A 109 -14.20 0.78 -6.93
CA GLY A 109 -15.15 1.61 -6.21
C GLY A 109 -14.66 2.17 -4.87
N GLY A 110 -13.40 1.94 -4.50
CA GLY A 110 -12.84 2.41 -3.23
C GLY A 110 -12.66 3.93 -3.16
N ASN A 111 -12.84 4.47 -1.97
CA ASN A 111 -12.54 5.86 -1.66
C ASN A 111 -11.13 5.96 -1.07
N LEU A 112 -10.17 6.47 -1.84
CA LEU A 112 -8.78 6.59 -1.42
C LEU A 112 -8.56 7.87 -0.62
N ILE A 113 -7.91 7.72 0.53
CA ILE A 113 -7.42 8.81 1.38
C ILE A 113 -5.92 8.66 1.63
N GLY A 114 -5.29 9.63 2.24
CA GLY A 114 -3.90 9.53 2.65
C GLY A 114 -2.90 9.71 1.50
N LYS A 115 -3.22 10.49 0.49
CA LYS A 115 -2.24 10.90 -0.52
C LYS A 115 -1.07 11.61 0.13
N TRP A 116 0.11 11.41 -0.41
CA TRP A 116 1.37 11.91 0.15
C TRP A 116 2.10 12.83 -0.81
N SER A 117 2.68 13.93 -0.30
CA SER A 117 3.45 14.88 -1.13
C SER A 117 4.69 14.22 -1.73
N THR A 118 5.04 14.65 -2.93
CA THR A 118 6.29 14.27 -3.59
C THR A 118 7.49 15.17 -3.18
N ASP A 119 7.25 16.17 -2.33
CA ASP A 119 8.29 17.08 -1.89
C ASP A 119 9.39 16.34 -1.13
N GLY A 120 10.64 16.55 -1.54
CA GLY A 120 11.80 15.92 -0.93
C GLY A 120 12.16 14.53 -1.48
N TYR A 121 11.42 14.04 -2.47
CA TYR A 121 11.74 12.79 -3.16
C TYR A 121 12.42 13.06 -4.50
N GLU A 122 13.42 12.25 -4.82
CA GLU A 122 14.18 12.31 -6.09
C GLU A 122 13.95 11.02 -6.87
N PHE A 123 12.90 10.96 -7.67
CA PHE A 123 12.56 9.82 -8.53
C PHE A 123 12.24 10.32 -9.95
N ASP A 124 12.34 9.45 -10.94
CA ASP A 124 12.05 9.81 -12.33
C ASP A 124 10.59 9.50 -12.70
N GLU A 125 10.11 8.30 -12.38
CA GLU A 125 8.75 7.87 -12.69
C GLU A 125 8.14 7.03 -11.55
N SER A 126 6.81 7.07 -11.44
CA SER A 126 6.05 6.27 -10.48
C SER A 126 4.62 6.05 -10.96
N ILE A 127 4.16 4.78 -10.94
CA ILE A 127 2.74 4.45 -11.16
C ILE A 127 1.87 4.96 -10.01
N ALA A 128 2.45 5.17 -8.82
CA ALA A 128 1.73 5.72 -7.67
C ALA A 128 1.45 7.22 -7.76
N LEU A 129 1.97 7.90 -8.79
CA LEU A 129 1.81 9.35 -8.94
C LEU A 129 0.43 9.69 -9.52
N HIS A 130 -0.29 10.59 -8.87
CA HIS A 130 -1.56 11.13 -9.34
C HIS A 130 -1.71 12.58 -8.90
N ASP A 131 -1.90 13.50 -9.88
CA ASP A 131 -2.03 14.94 -9.64
C ASP A 131 -0.93 15.53 -8.75
N GLY A 132 0.33 15.10 -8.96
CA GLY A 132 1.50 15.59 -8.23
C GLY A 132 1.70 15.01 -6.83
N ASN A 133 0.87 14.06 -6.41
CA ASN A 133 1.01 13.37 -5.13
C ASN A 133 1.11 11.86 -5.31
N PHE A 134 1.74 11.18 -4.37
CA PHE A 134 1.66 9.72 -4.28
C PHE A 134 0.28 9.28 -3.77
N LEU A 135 -0.20 8.15 -4.27
CA LEU A 135 -1.45 7.52 -3.84
C LEU A 135 -1.37 6.87 -2.44
N GLY A 136 -0.26 7.00 -1.76
CA GLY A 136 -0.06 6.49 -0.43
C GLY A 136 1.21 7.01 0.22
N LEU A 137 1.42 6.70 1.50
CA LEU A 137 2.62 7.07 2.24
C LEU A 137 3.85 6.40 1.61
N ALA A 138 4.77 7.22 1.15
CA ALA A 138 5.99 6.79 0.49
C ALA A 138 7.14 6.64 1.50
N LEU A 139 7.66 5.44 1.60
CA LEU A 139 8.83 5.13 2.43
C LEU A 139 10.02 4.82 1.51
N ASP A 140 11.17 5.32 1.86
CA ASP A 140 12.41 5.10 1.13
C ASP A 140 13.44 4.39 2.03
N TYR A 141 14.28 3.54 1.44
CA TYR A 141 15.37 2.90 2.17
C TYR A 141 16.73 3.08 1.58
#